data_59a02b6106d8bd5b09392ebd2d52ca82
#
_entry.id   59a02b6106d8bd5b09392ebd2d52ca82
#
_cell.length_a   1.000
_cell.length_b   1.000
_cell.length_c   1.000
_cell.angle_alpha   90.00
_cell.angle_beta   90.00
_cell.angle_gamma   90.00
#
_symmetry.space_group_name_H-M   'P 1'
#
loop_
_entity.id
_entity.type
_entity.pdbx_description
1 polymer ?
#
loop_
_entity_poly.entity_id
_entity_poly.type
_entity_poly.pdbx_seq_one_letter_code
_entity_poly.pdbx_strand_id
1 'polypeptide(L)'
;MSGKREYGDYQTPVDFAEKVCLYLKEFRQIKPSAVVEPTCGIGNFLKSSLIFNATEYYGIEINPDYCKKCKEDINDERVHIINSDFFSFSSKKLIDNSHQVLVIGNPPWVTNSTLSALDSENLPTKTNFKGLKGMDALTGTSNFDICEYIILQLIDEYRDTNTVISMLCKTSVARNVFKELKRKKVAFRSCDILEFDASKVFGISASACVLLIQLSDKDEVSDICCVYDFEYPEKRKSKFGYINGQFYSHLEGQSDNFNGYCCFEWRQGVKHDCSKIMELSVKDGIFKNGFQESVLIEDTIVYPLIKSSMFKAPIIHNFSKYVIVTQKKIREDTEHLKNDVPKTWEYLSNNEEKFKRRKSSIYHGAPLFSMF
;
A
#
# COMPACT_ATOMS: atom_id res chain seq x y z
N MET A 1 19.71 -2.94 9.12
CA MET A 1 18.72 -3.23 8.05
C MET A 1 17.31 -3.54 8.55
N SER A 2 17.09 -3.85 9.85
CA SER A 2 15.73 -4.10 10.42
C SER A 2 14.89 -2.83 10.53
N GLY A 3 15.43 -1.70 10.97
CA GLY A 3 14.70 -0.45 11.18
C GLY A 3 14.06 0.15 9.92
N LYS A 4 14.74 0.08 8.74
CA LYS A 4 14.16 0.58 7.47
C LYS A 4 12.87 -0.12 7.03
N ARG A 5 12.66 -1.39 7.41
CA ARG A 5 11.43 -2.14 7.11
C ARG A 5 10.33 -1.89 8.14
N GLU A 6 10.70 -1.60 9.37
CA GLU A 6 9.76 -1.39 10.47
C GLU A 6 8.99 -0.09 10.32
N TYR A 7 9.69 1.00 9.96
CA TYR A 7 9.06 2.31 9.82
C TYR A 7 8.59 2.61 8.41
N GLY A 8 8.85 1.72 7.42
CA GLY A 8 8.61 2.05 6.00
C GLY A 8 9.40 3.29 5.57
N ASP A 9 10.59 3.47 6.17
CA ASP A 9 11.43 4.66 6.08
C ASP A 9 12.07 4.78 4.69
N TYR A 10 11.32 5.37 3.79
CA TYR A 10 11.78 5.80 2.48
C TYR A 10 11.92 7.32 2.48
N GLN A 11 13.11 7.81 2.85
CA GLN A 11 13.39 9.23 2.77
C GLN A 11 13.26 9.70 1.31
N THR A 12 12.43 10.72 1.10
CA THR A 12 12.20 11.25 -0.26
C THR A 12 13.47 11.95 -0.74
N PRO A 13 14.00 11.61 -1.94
CA PRO A 13 15.12 12.35 -2.51
C PRO A 13 14.80 13.84 -2.65
N VAL A 14 15.78 14.71 -2.36
CA VAL A 14 15.60 16.17 -2.38
C VAL A 14 15.14 16.64 -3.76
N ASP A 15 15.75 16.16 -4.83
CA ASP A 15 15.40 16.51 -6.21
C ASP A 15 13.96 16.16 -6.56
N PHE A 16 13.44 15.05 -6.03
CA PHE A 16 12.04 14.69 -6.24
C PHE A 16 11.09 15.55 -5.40
N ALA A 17 11.44 15.85 -4.15
CA ALA A 17 10.67 16.77 -3.31
C ALA A 17 10.59 18.18 -3.93
N GLU A 18 11.71 18.67 -4.48
CA GLU A 18 11.76 19.95 -5.21
C GLU A 18 10.85 19.95 -6.43
N LYS A 19 10.86 18.90 -7.25
CA LYS A 19 9.96 18.75 -8.40
C LYS A 19 8.49 18.77 -8.00
N VAL A 20 8.13 18.09 -6.90
CA VAL A 20 6.74 18.12 -6.39
C VAL A 20 6.36 19.54 -5.94
N CYS A 21 7.23 20.22 -5.19
CA CYS A 21 6.98 21.60 -4.75
C CYS A 21 6.87 22.57 -5.93
N LEU A 22 7.74 22.45 -6.92
CA LEU A 22 7.68 23.26 -8.16
C LEU A 22 6.37 23.02 -8.91
N TYR A 23 5.95 21.77 -9.07
CA TYR A 23 4.66 21.45 -9.69
C TYR A 23 3.49 22.12 -8.94
N LEU A 24 3.46 22.02 -7.62
CA LEU A 24 2.41 22.66 -6.82
C LEU A 24 2.40 24.18 -6.98
N LYS A 25 3.57 24.80 -6.99
CA LYS A 25 3.71 26.25 -7.11
C LYS A 25 3.36 26.76 -8.51
N GLU A 26 3.96 26.19 -9.54
CA GLU A 26 3.88 26.70 -10.91
C GLU A 26 2.62 26.21 -11.67
N PHE A 27 2.30 24.93 -11.58
CA PHE A 27 1.15 24.35 -12.29
C PHE A 27 -0.17 24.49 -11.51
N ARG A 28 -0.12 24.26 -10.20
CA ARG A 28 -1.33 24.29 -9.37
C ARG A 28 -1.56 25.65 -8.72
N GLN A 29 -0.62 26.59 -8.85
CA GLN A 29 -0.70 27.95 -8.33
C GLN A 29 -0.99 28.00 -6.80
N ILE A 30 -0.47 27.01 -6.05
CA ILE A 30 -0.66 26.93 -4.62
C ILE A 30 0.19 28.00 -3.92
N LYS A 31 -0.45 28.76 -3.03
CA LYS A 31 0.15 29.87 -2.28
C LYS A 31 -0.20 29.75 -0.79
N PRO A 32 0.41 28.81 -0.07
CA PRO A 32 0.07 28.57 1.32
C PRO A 32 0.63 29.65 2.24
N SER A 33 -0.10 29.99 3.29
CA SER A 33 0.40 30.77 4.41
C SER A 33 1.18 29.93 5.41
N ALA A 34 0.82 28.64 5.52
CA ALA A 34 1.53 27.67 6.35
C ALA A 34 1.73 26.34 5.62
N VAL A 35 2.83 25.65 5.92
CA VAL A 35 3.16 24.33 5.39
C VAL A 35 3.31 23.35 6.55
N VAL A 36 2.75 22.15 6.42
CA VAL A 36 2.86 21.07 7.40
C VAL A 36 3.38 19.81 6.74
N GLU A 37 4.43 19.22 7.30
CA GLU A 37 4.90 17.87 6.97
C GLU A 37 4.66 16.96 8.18
N PRO A 38 3.62 16.09 8.16
CA PRO A 38 3.13 15.37 9.34
C PRO A 38 4.02 14.20 9.78
N THR A 39 4.95 13.76 8.93
CA THR A 39 5.95 12.69 9.18
C THR A 39 7.22 13.07 8.44
N CYS A 40 7.93 14.10 8.97
CA CYS A 40 8.90 14.82 8.16
C CYS A 40 10.24 14.10 7.96
N GLY A 41 10.54 13.04 8.72
CA GLY A 41 11.82 12.37 8.62
C GLY A 41 12.98 13.37 8.79
N ILE A 42 13.87 13.42 7.82
CA ILE A 42 15.00 14.38 7.79
C ILE A 42 14.64 15.73 7.16
N GLY A 43 13.34 16.00 6.85
CA GLY A 43 12.84 17.30 6.44
C GLY A 43 13.04 17.68 4.97
N ASN A 44 13.17 16.71 4.06
CA ASN A 44 13.43 17.01 2.65
C ASN A 44 12.26 17.75 1.98
N PHE A 45 11.01 17.43 2.28
CA PHE A 45 9.85 18.18 1.79
C PHE A 45 9.75 19.56 2.46
N LEU A 46 9.99 19.68 3.78
CA LEU A 46 10.04 20.99 4.44
C LEU A 46 11.04 21.92 3.78
N LYS A 47 12.27 21.45 3.59
CA LYS A 47 13.33 22.21 2.94
C LYS A 47 12.93 22.63 1.52
N SER A 48 12.41 21.70 0.72
CA SER A 48 11.97 21.99 -0.64
C SER A 48 10.76 22.92 -0.69
N SER A 49 9.90 22.91 0.34
CA SER A 49 8.71 23.74 0.42
C SER A 49 8.99 25.21 0.74
N LEU A 50 10.22 25.57 1.14
CA LEU A 50 10.60 26.98 1.37
C LEU A 50 10.41 27.87 0.14
N ILE A 51 10.33 27.29 -1.06
CA ILE A 51 10.02 28.01 -2.30
C ILE A 51 8.64 28.69 -2.29
N PHE A 52 7.70 28.23 -1.45
CA PHE A 52 6.37 28.86 -1.35
C PHE A 52 6.43 30.21 -0.61
N ASN A 53 7.50 30.45 0.15
CA ASN A 53 7.64 31.63 0.99
C ASN A 53 6.45 31.81 1.95
N ALA A 54 6.01 30.71 2.57
CA ALA A 54 4.98 30.72 3.60
C ALA A 54 5.47 31.42 4.88
N THR A 55 4.52 31.83 5.72
CA THR A 55 4.81 32.49 6.99
C THR A 55 5.42 31.50 7.98
N GLU A 56 4.96 30.24 7.97
CA GLU A 56 5.39 29.24 8.94
C GLU A 56 5.43 27.84 8.32
N TYR A 57 6.32 27.00 8.84
CA TYR A 57 6.53 25.63 8.41
C TYR A 57 6.62 24.71 9.63
N TYR A 58 5.85 23.66 9.65
CA TYR A 58 5.79 22.69 10.76
C TYR A 58 6.16 21.29 10.28
N GLY A 59 7.19 20.70 10.89
CA GLY A 59 7.56 19.30 10.71
C GLY A 59 7.27 18.50 11.97
N ILE A 60 6.52 17.42 11.87
CA ILE A 60 6.27 16.49 12.97
C ILE A 60 7.04 15.20 12.69
N GLU A 61 7.80 14.73 13.66
CA GLU A 61 8.61 13.51 13.52
C GLU A 61 8.75 12.81 14.88
N ILE A 62 8.54 11.50 14.88
CA ILE A 62 8.63 10.70 16.10
C ILE A 62 10.08 10.38 16.49
N ASN A 63 10.98 10.25 15.50
CA ASN A 63 12.38 9.93 15.72
C ASN A 63 13.19 11.18 16.11
N PRO A 64 13.75 11.23 17.35
CA PRO A 64 14.50 12.39 17.82
C PRO A 64 15.79 12.65 17.02
N ASP A 65 16.43 11.62 16.48
CA ASP A 65 17.65 11.78 15.67
C ASP A 65 17.34 12.45 14.33
N TYR A 66 16.19 12.11 13.73
CA TYR A 66 15.71 12.77 12.52
C TYR A 66 15.31 14.22 12.79
N CYS A 67 14.63 14.49 13.92
CA CYS A 67 14.33 15.86 14.35
C CYS A 67 15.60 16.70 14.50
N LYS A 68 16.65 16.14 15.12
CA LYS A 68 17.94 16.82 15.28
C LYS A 68 18.56 17.13 13.93
N LYS A 69 18.63 16.14 13.04
CA LYS A 69 19.18 16.32 11.71
C LYS A 69 18.40 17.36 10.90
N CYS A 70 17.08 17.34 10.96
CA CYS A 70 16.22 18.30 10.28
C CYS A 70 16.51 19.73 10.75
N LYS A 71 16.68 19.95 12.07
CA LYS A 71 17.04 21.25 12.64
C LYS A 71 18.44 21.72 12.26
N GLU A 72 19.40 20.78 12.08
CA GLU A 72 20.75 21.09 11.63
C GLU A 72 20.78 21.46 10.14
N ASP A 73 19.97 20.79 9.31
CA ASP A 73 19.98 20.94 7.86
C ASP A 73 19.11 22.11 7.36
N ILE A 74 18.16 22.60 8.17
CA ILE A 74 17.25 23.70 7.81
C ILE A 74 17.47 24.87 8.78
N ASN A 75 18.18 25.87 8.31
CA ASN A 75 18.45 27.11 9.08
C ASN A 75 17.49 28.21 8.61
N ASP A 76 16.21 28.13 9.02
CA ASP A 76 15.18 29.12 8.75
C ASP A 76 14.28 29.24 10.00
N GLU A 77 14.19 30.42 10.58
CA GLU A 77 13.45 30.68 11.82
C GLU A 77 11.94 30.45 11.71
N ARG A 78 11.41 30.41 10.50
CA ARG A 78 10.00 30.08 10.23
C ARG A 78 9.71 28.54 10.31
N VAL A 79 10.76 27.72 10.45
CA VAL A 79 10.64 26.26 10.46
C VAL A 79 10.64 25.72 11.89
N HIS A 80 9.56 25.06 12.26
CA HIS A 80 9.34 24.49 13.59
C HIS A 80 9.34 22.97 13.52
N ILE A 81 10.36 22.31 14.10
CA ILE A 81 10.44 20.84 14.15
C ILE A 81 9.97 20.35 15.52
N ILE A 82 8.92 19.53 15.51
CA ILE A 82 8.24 19.03 16.70
C ILE A 82 8.51 17.53 16.80
N ASN A 83 9.18 17.12 17.90
CA ASN A 83 9.35 15.69 18.18
C ASN A 83 8.09 15.17 18.85
N SER A 84 7.24 14.51 18.09
CA SER A 84 5.97 13.95 18.55
C SER A 84 5.49 12.81 17.65
N ASP A 85 4.69 11.92 18.22
CA ASP A 85 3.92 10.97 17.44
C ASP A 85 2.75 11.67 16.75
N PHE A 86 2.67 11.51 15.42
CA PHE A 86 1.58 12.06 14.60
C PHE A 86 0.19 11.71 15.14
N PHE A 87 -0.02 10.49 15.63
CA PHE A 87 -1.32 10.03 16.10
C PHE A 87 -1.78 10.67 17.41
N SER A 88 -0.87 11.23 18.18
CA SER A 88 -1.15 11.95 19.44
C SER A 88 -1.13 13.46 19.30
N PHE A 89 -0.82 13.97 18.10
CA PHE A 89 -0.61 15.39 17.85
C PHE A 89 -1.61 15.95 16.82
N SER A 90 -2.04 17.18 16.99
CA SER A 90 -2.91 17.90 16.03
C SER A 90 -2.20 19.16 15.55
N SER A 91 -1.81 19.16 14.29
CA SER A 91 -1.14 20.26 13.62
C SER A 91 -2.07 21.47 13.38
N LYS A 92 -3.37 21.21 13.20
CA LYS A 92 -4.39 22.25 13.00
C LYS A 92 -4.45 23.27 14.16
N LYS A 93 -4.09 22.84 15.38
CA LYS A 93 -4.09 23.72 16.56
C LYS A 93 -2.99 24.78 16.55
N LEU A 94 -1.95 24.59 15.73
CA LEU A 94 -0.81 25.51 15.62
C LEU A 94 -1.02 26.59 14.56
N ILE A 95 -2.01 26.40 13.66
CA ILE A 95 -2.08 27.14 12.42
C ILE A 95 -3.37 27.96 12.40
N ASP A 96 -3.26 29.21 11.95
CA ASP A 96 -4.42 30.00 11.56
C ASP A 96 -4.98 29.46 10.22
N ASN A 97 -6.13 28.80 10.30
CA ASN A 97 -6.79 28.19 9.14
C ASN A 97 -7.64 29.18 8.32
N SER A 98 -7.57 30.48 8.60
CA SER A 98 -8.22 31.54 7.82
C SER A 98 -7.64 31.66 6.40
N HIS A 99 -6.42 31.14 6.20
CA HIS A 99 -5.69 31.15 4.94
C HIS A 99 -5.45 29.73 4.42
N GLN A 100 -4.93 29.64 3.20
CA GLN A 100 -4.61 28.33 2.59
C GLN A 100 -3.43 27.66 3.34
N VAL A 101 -3.63 26.41 3.75
CA VAL A 101 -2.60 25.53 4.32
C VAL A 101 -2.19 24.48 3.29
N LEU A 102 -0.90 24.17 3.21
CA LEU A 102 -0.38 23.03 2.46
C LEU A 102 0.10 21.94 3.42
N VAL A 103 -0.54 20.78 3.38
CA VAL A 103 -0.06 19.58 4.05
C VAL A 103 0.64 18.71 3.01
N ILE A 104 1.95 18.50 3.17
CA ILE A 104 2.79 17.81 2.18
C ILE A 104 3.68 16.76 2.86
N GLY A 105 3.95 15.63 2.20
CA GLY A 105 4.89 14.65 2.76
C GLY A 105 4.82 13.28 2.11
N ASN A 106 5.64 12.39 2.69
CA ASN A 106 5.71 10.98 2.32
C ASN A 106 5.48 10.12 3.57
N PRO A 107 4.23 9.82 3.94
CA PRO A 107 3.94 8.99 5.10
C PRO A 107 4.41 7.54 4.89
N PRO A 108 4.66 6.76 5.95
CA PRO A 108 5.21 5.41 5.85
C PRO A 108 4.29 4.44 5.07
N TRP A 109 4.84 3.68 4.10
CA TRP A 109 4.11 2.74 3.23
C TRP A 109 4.13 1.32 3.80
N VAL A 110 3.61 1.14 4.99
CA VAL A 110 3.56 -0.15 5.69
C VAL A 110 2.14 -0.54 6.03
N THR A 111 1.88 -1.84 6.13
CA THR A 111 0.58 -2.36 6.57
C THR A 111 0.63 -2.73 8.05
N ASN A 112 -0.51 -2.68 8.74
CA ASN A 112 -0.62 -3.12 10.13
C ASN A 112 -0.13 -4.55 10.35
N SER A 113 -0.36 -5.45 9.38
CA SER A 113 0.13 -6.83 9.45
C SER A 113 1.65 -6.90 9.40
N THR A 114 2.31 -6.00 8.68
CA THR A 114 3.77 -5.92 8.63
C THR A 114 4.33 -5.41 9.96
N LEU A 115 3.74 -4.37 10.55
CA LEU A 115 4.14 -3.84 11.86
C LEU A 115 3.88 -4.84 12.99
N SER A 116 2.71 -5.50 13.00
CA SER A 116 2.40 -6.55 13.97
C SER A 116 3.36 -7.75 13.89
N ALA A 117 3.83 -8.09 12.69
CA ALA A 117 4.80 -9.17 12.48
C ALA A 117 6.22 -8.80 12.94
N LEU A 118 6.48 -7.50 13.15
CA LEU A 118 7.76 -6.96 13.64
C LEU A 118 7.72 -6.60 15.15
N ASP A 119 6.60 -6.90 15.83
CA ASP A 119 6.35 -6.53 17.23
C ASP A 119 6.57 -5.03 17.51
N SER A 120 6.22 -4.18 16.51
CA SER A 120 6.43 -2.74 16.59
C SER A 120 5.44 -2.09 17.56
N GLU A 121 5.93 -1.21 18.41
CA GLU A 121 5.12 -0.38 19.33
C GLU A 121 4.38 0.75 18.61
N ASN A 122 4.68 1.01 17.32
CA ASN A 122 4.10 2.08 16.50
C ASN A 122 2.77 1.72 15.84
N LEU A 123 2.04 0.77 16.39
CA LEU A 123 0.70 0.45 15.90
C LEU A 123 -0.30 1.52 16.38
N PRO A 124 -1.03 2.18 15.47
CA PRO A 124 -2.13 3.06 15.88
C PRO A 124 -3.15 2.27 16.68
N THR A 125 -3.76 2.92 17.68
CA THR A 125 -4.83 2.32 18.48
C THR A 125 -5.90 1.77 17.54
N LYS A 126 -6.30 0.50 17.74
CA LYS A 126 -7.31 -0.18 16.90
C LYS A 126 -8.64 0.56 17.00
N THR A 127 -8.87 1.52 16.14
CA THR A 127 -10.15 2.22 16.02
C THR A 127 -10.85 1.78 14.74
N ASN A 128 -12.17 1.56 14.78
CA ASN A 128 -12.97 1.28 13.59
C ASN A 128 -13.19 2.57 12.78
N PHE A 129 -12.08 3.12 12.26
CA PHE A 129 -12.05 4.41 11.58
C PHE A 129 -12.94 4.47 10.33
N LYS A 130 -13.13 3.35 9.65
CA LYS A 130 -14.01 3.24 8.48
C LYS A 130 -15.47 2.97 8.83
N GLY A 131 -15.80 2.78 10.11
CA GLY A 131 -17.17 2.48 10.54
C GLY A 131 -17.70 1.15 9.98
N LEU A 132 -16.80 0.16 9.75
CA LEU A 132 -17.17 -1.16 9.24
C LEU A 132 -18.01 -1.94 10.26
N LYS A 133 -18.91 -2.82 9.80
CA LYS A 133 -19.77 -3.65 10.64
C LYS A 133 -19.42 -5.13 10.50
N GLY A 134 -19.66 -5.93 11.56
CA GLY A 134 -19.48 -7.38 11.52
C GLY A 134 -18.04 -7.84 11.40
N MET A 135 -17.81 -8.93 10.65
CA MET A 135 -16.49 -9.52 10.41
C MET A 135 -15.49 -8.56 9.73
N ASP A 136 -15.98 -7.67 8.87
CA ASP A 136 -15.13 -6.67 8.21
C ASP A 136 -14.55 -5.66 9.19
N ALA A 137 -15.26 -5.36 10.30
CA ALA A 137 -14.76 -4.55 11.40
C ALA A 137 -13.63 -5.25 12.16
N LEU A 138 -13.67 -6.58 12.25
CA LEU A 138 -12.68 -7.41 12.95
C LEU A 138 -11.48 -7.77 12.06
N THR A 139 -11.71 -8.02 10.77
CA THR A 139 -10.68 -8.47 9.81
C THR A 139 -10.12 -7.31 8.97
N GLY A 140 -10.91 -6.30 8.66
CA GLY A 140 -10.50 -5.13 7.87
C GLY A 140 -9.43 -4.28 8.55
N THR A 141 -9.32 -4.37 9.88
CA THR A 141 -8.27 -3.69 10.65
C THR A 141 -6.90 -4.36 10.56
N SER A 142 -6.82 -5.62 10.11
CA SER A 142 -5.55 -6.36 10.06
C SER A 142 -4.67 -6.05 8.84
N ASN A 143 -5.24 -5.50 7.75
CA ASN A 143 -4.52 -5.20 6.50
C ASN A 143 -4.57 -3.72 6.10
N PHE A 144 -4.75 -2.84 7.06
CA PHE A 144 -4.85 -1.41 6.83
C PHE A 144 -3.47 -0.82 6.49
N ASP A 145 -3.41 0.03 5.46
CA ASP A 145 -2.19 0.75 5.10
C ASP A 145 -2.06 2.00 5.99
N ILE A 146 -0.95 2.13 6.72
CA ILE A 146 -0.70 3.26 7.64
C ILE A 146 -0.74 4.59 6.89
N CYS A 147 -0.22 4.62 5.67
CA CYS A 147 -0.29 5.80 4.81
C CYS A 147 -1.75 6.23 4.55
N GLU A 148 -2.65 5.26 4.25
CA GLU A 148 -4.08 5.55 4.08
C GLU A 148 -4.69 6.15 5.37
N TYR A 149 -4.34 5.60 6.53
CA TYR A 149 -4.84 6.07 7.81
C TYR A 149 -4.40 7.51 8.11
N ILE A 150 -3.10 7.81 7.92
CA ILE A 150 -2.55 9.16 8.11
C ILE A 150 -3.29 10.17 7.20
N ILE A 151 -3.44 9.85 5.92
CA ILE A 151 -4.13 10.74 4.96
C ILE A 151 -5.58 10.99 5.38
N LEU A 152 -6.31 9.94 5.78
CA LEU A 152 -7.70 10.07 6.21
C LEU A 152 -7.83 10.87 7.52
N GLN A 153 -6.88 10.73 8.44
CA GLN A 153 -6.84 11.53 9.67
C GLN A 153 -6.58 13.02 9.37
N LEU A 154 -5.64 13.32 8.46
CA LEU A 154 -5.41 14.70 8.01
C LEU A 154 -6.65 15.30 7.32
N ILE A 155 -7.35 14.52 6.49
CA ILE A 155 -8.60 14.97 5.88
C ILE A 155 -9.65 15.30 6.94
N ASP A 156 -9.82 14.46 7.96
CA ASP A 156 -10.76 14.73 9.03
C ASP A 156 -10.33 15.93 9.91
N GLU A 157 -9.02 16.09 10.14
CA GLU A 157 -8.47 17.21 10.89
C GLU A 157 -8.66 18.56 10.18
N TYR A 158 -8.40 18.60 8.87
CA TYR A 158 -8.50 19.82 8.05
C TYR A 158 -9.86 19.98 7.33
N ARG A 159 -10.84 19.18 7.69
CA ARG A 159 -12.18 19.26 7.13
C ARG A 159 -12.74 20.68 7.21
N ASP A 160 -13.49 21.08 6.20
CA ASP A 160 -14.16 22.36 6.08
C ASP A 160 -13.18 23.58 6.10
N THR A 161 -11.99 23.37 5.56
CA THR A 161 -10.96 24.42 5.38
C THR A 161 -10.50 24.48 3.93
N ASN A 162 -9.79 25.55 3.57
CA ASN A 162 -9.15 25.69 2.25
C ASN A 162 -7.73 25.08 2.26
N THR A 163 -7.61 23.83 2.71
CA THR A 163 -6.33 23.11 2.79
C THR A 163 -6.05 22.30 1.55
N VAL A 164 -4.81 22.31 1.11
CA VAL A 164 -4.28 21.43 0.07
C VAL A 164 -3.49 20.31 0.73
N ILE A 165 -3.86 19.06 0.45
CA ILE A 165 -3.15 17.86 0.92
C ILE A 165 -2.42 17.25 -0.27
N SER A 166 -1.09 17.18 -0.21
CA SER A 166 -0.22 16.60 -1.22
C SER A 166 0.64 15.50 -0.61
N MET A 167 0.25 14.23 -0.82
CA MET A 167 0.90 13.08 -0.18
C MET A 167 1.42 12.07 -1.18
N LEU A 168 2.63 11.57 -0.95
CA LEU A 168 3.13 10.41 -1.68
C LEU A 168 2.46 9.15 -1.12
N CYS A 169 1.92 8.32 -2.00
CA CYS A 169 1.28 7.08 -1.58
C CYS A 169 1.21 6.06 -2.73
N LYS A 170 0.79 4.84 -2.41
CA LYS A 170 0.43 3.87 -3.44
C LYS A 170 -0.83 4.32 -4.19
N THR A 171 -0.89 4.08 -5.50
CA THR A 171 -2.07 4.41 -6.32
C THR A 171 -3.36 3.77 -5.79
N SER A 172 -3.27 2.58 -5.19
CA SER A 172 -4.41 1.92 -4.53
C SER A 172 -4.92 2.69 -3.31
N VAL A 173 -4.01 3.25 -2.50
CA VAL A 173 -4.32 4.10 -1.35
C VAL A 173 -5.04 5.37 -1.83
N ALA A 174 -4.51 6.05 -2.83
CA ALA A 174 -5.12 7.25 -3.40
C ALA A 174 -6.57 7.01 -3.87
N ARG A 175 -6.82 5.88 -4.55
CA ARG A 175 -8.17 5.47 -4.98
C ARG A 175 -9.12 5.20 -3.81
N ASN A 176 -8.63 4.58 -2.75
CA ASN A 176 -9.41 4.34 -1.53
C ASN A 176 -9.74 5.65 -0.82
N VAL A 177 -8.76 6.55 -0.69
CA VAL A 177 -8.97 7.89 -0.10
C VAL A 177 -10.06 8.66 -0.85
N PHE A 178 -10.05 8.67 -2.19
CA PHE A 178 -11.09 9.31 -2.98
C PHE A 178 -12.50 8.74 -2.68
N LYS A 179 -12.63 7.40 -2.58
CA LYS A 179 -13.90 6.76 -2.21
C LYS A 179 -14.35 7.16 -0.80
N GLU A 180 -13.42 7.27 0.14
CA GLU A 180 -13.72 7.68 1.52
C GLU A 180 -14.14 9.16 1.61
N LEU A 181 -13.51 10.07 0.85
CA LEU A 181 -13.96 11.46 0.73
C LEU A 181 -15.44 11.53 0.34
N LYS A 182 -15.81 10.78 -0.69
CA LYS A 182 -17.20 10.69 -1.17
C LYS A 182 -18.13 10.08 -0.12
N ARG A 183 -17.75 8.94 0.48
CA ARG A 183 -18.55 8.25 1.49
C ARG A 183 -18.82 9.11 2.72
N LYS A 184 -17.80 9.85 3.17
CA LYS A 184 -17.88 10.76 4.34
C LYS A 184 -18.47 12.11 3.99
N LYS A 185 -18.78 12.39 2.71
CA LYS A 185 -19.26 13.69 2.22
C LYS A 185 -18.34 14.83 2.68
N VAL A 186 -17.03 14.64 2.55
CA VAL A 186 -16.07 15.72 2.79
C VAL A 186 -16.15 16.71 1.65
N ALA A 187 -16.13 18.00 1.96
CA ALA A 187 -16.09 19.06 0.96
C ALA A 187 -14.68 19.16 0.34
N PHE A 188 -14.60 19.03 -0.99
CA PHE A 188 -13.34 19.19 -1.74
C PHE A 188 -13.62 19.61 -3.19
N ARG A 189 -12.75 20.50 -3.72
CA ARG A 189 -12.85 21.05 -5.09
C ARG A 189 -12.27 20.09 -6.13
N SER A 190 -11.14 19.48 -5.79
CA SER A 190 -10.45 18.57 -6.72
C SER A 190 -9.74 17.46 -5.95
N CYS A 191 -9.62 16.31 -6.62
CA CYS A 191 -8.76 15.21 -6.22
C CYS A 191 -8.05 14.71 -7.47
N ASP A 192 -6.72 14.76 -7.48
CA ASP A 192 -5.89 14.36 -8.61
C ASP A 192 -4.82 13.37 -8.17
N ILE A 193 -4.43 12.51 -9.08
CA ILE A 193 -3.37 11.51 -8.91
C ILE A 193 -2.32 11.77 -9.98
N LEU A 194 -1.06 11.99 -9.57
CA LEU A 194 0.07 12.09 -10.48
C LEU A 194 0.95 10.86 -10.28
N GLU A 195 0.87 9.91 -11.21
CA GLU A 195 1.62 8.66 -11.16
C GLU A 195 3.10 8.90 -11.48
N PHE A 196 3.99 8.27 -10.71
CA PHE A 196 5.44 8.29 -10.95
C PHE A 196 6.05 6.90 -10.78
N ASP A 197 7.25 6.70 -11.33
CA ASP A 197 7.99 5.45 -11.25
C ASP A 197 8.73 5.34 -9.90
N ALA A 198 8.15 4.58 -8.96
CA ALA A 198 8.74 4.34 -7.65
C ALA A 198 10.08 3.58 -7.71
N SER A 199 10.36 2.87 -8.79
CA SER A 199 11.65 2.19 -8.95
C SER A 199 12.78 3.18 -9.19
N LYS A 200 12.51 4.27 -9.91
CA LYS A 200 13.49 5.35 -10.15
C LYS A 200 13.67 6.22 -8.92
N VAL A 201 12.61 6.49 -8.16
CA VAL A 201 12.65 7.41 -7.00
C VAL A 201 13.14 6.70 -5.74
N PHE A 202 12.64 5.51 -5.46
CA PHE A 202 12.85 4.79 -4.20
C PHE A 202 13.53 3.43 -4.36
N GLY A 203 13.77 2.96 -5.58
CA GLY A 203 14.30 1.61 -5.84
C GLY A 203 13.34 0.47 -5.51
N ILE A 204 12.03 0.71 -5.50
CA ILE A 204 10.99 -0.28 -5.15
C ILE A 204 10.01 -0.51 -6.29
N SER A 205 9.54 -1.75 -6.42
CA SER A 205 8.50 -2.10 -7.40
C SER A 205 7.11 -1.89 -6.79
N ALA A 206 6.58 -0.68 -6.94
CA ALA A 206 5.24 -0.34 -6.48
C ALA A 206 4.59 0.68 -7.43
N SER A 207 3.27 0.61 -7.63
CA SER A 207 2.52 1.69 -8.28
C SER A 207 2.38 2.84 -7.28
N ALA A 208 2.98 3.97 -7.57
CA ALA A 208 3.05 5.13 -6.68
C ALA A 208 2.56 6.40 -7.35
N CYS A 209 2.13 7.34 -6.53
CA CYS A 209 1.65 8.63 -6.99
C CYS A 209 1.84 9.74 -5.95
N VAL A 210 1.78 10.97 -6.42
CA VAL A 210 1.43 12.14 -5.61
C VAL A 210 -0.09 12.25 -5.63
N LEU A 211 -0.73 12.06 -4.48
CA LEU A 211 -2.15 12.33 -4.28
C LEU A 211 -2.31 13.80 -3.93
N LEU A 212 -3.09 14.53 -4.71
CA LEU A 212 -3.38 15.93 -4.49
C LEU A 212 -4.86 16.13 -4.24
N ILE A 213 -5.23 16.65 -3.07
CA ILE A 213 -6.61 16.95 -2.67
C ILE A 213 -6.68 18.42 -2.31
N GLN A 214 -7.61 19.14 -2.89
CA GLN A 214 -7.94 20.49 -2.48
C GLN A 214 -9.26 20.46 -1.71
N LEU A 215 -9.17 20.53 -0.39
CA LEU A 215 -10.34 20.63 0.48
C LEU A 215 -11.07 21.97 0.24
N SER A 216 -12.30 22.06 0.67
CA SER A 216 -13.13 23.24 0.53
C SER A 216 -13.81 23.62 1.85
N ASP A 217 -13.88 24.91 2.10
CA ASP A 217 -14.68 25.55 3.16
C ASP A 217 -16.14 25.76 2.73
N LYS A 218 -16.46 25.39 1.47
CA LYS A 218 -17.80 25.44 0.88
C LYS A 218 -18.32 24.02 0.65
N ASP A 219 -19.64 23.89 0.52
CA ASP A 219 -20.29 22.60 0.23
C ASP A 219 -20.07 22.18 -1.24
N GLU A 220 -18.82 21.85 -1.57
CA GLU A 220 -18.37 21.40 -2.88
C GLU A 220 -17.83 19.98 -2.79
N VAL A 221 -18.37 19.05 -3.57
CA VAL A 221 -17.93 17.66 -3.60
C VAL A 221 -17.71 17.19 -5.02
N SER A 222 -16.46 17.12 -5.46
CA SER A 222 -16.12 16.61 -6.79
C SER A 222 -16.49 15.12 -6.94
N ASP A 223 -17.09 14.77 -8.08
CA ASP A 223 -17.40 13.38 -8.44
C ASP A 223 -16.26 12.69 -9.21
N ILE A 224 -15.24 13.43 -9.61
CA ILE A 224 -14.20 12.96 -10.51
C ILE A 224 -12.83 13.11 -9.87
N CYS A 225 -12.01 12.08 -10.02
CA CYS A 225 -10.58 12.10 -9.77
C CYS A 225 -9.84 11.96 -11.12
N CYS A 226 -8.94 12.89 -11.41
CA CYS A 226 -8.13 12.85 -12.62
C CYS A 226 -6.77 12.19 -12.34
N VAL A 227 -6.28 11.46 -13.35
CA VAL A 227 -4.98 10.77 -13.29
C VAL A 227 -4.06 11.35 -14.35
N TYR A 228 -2.87 11.75 -13.92
CA TYR A 228 -1.82 12.33 -14.77
C TYR A 228 -0.54 11.51 -14.64
N ASP A 229 0.39 11.73 -15.56
CA ASP A 229 1.77 11.34 -15.40
C ASP A 229 2.55 12.48 -14.75
N PHE A 230 3.38 12.19 -13.76
CA PHE A 230 4.13 13.23 -13.06
C PHE A 230 5.16 13.94 -13.97
N GLU A 231 5.71 13.21 -14.95
CA GLU A 231 6.66 13.77 -15.92
C GLU A 231 5.97 14.61 -17.00
N TYR A 232 4.65 14.38 -17.23
CA TYR A 232 3.84 15.10 -18.24
C TYR A 232 2.51 15.55 -17.63
N PRO A 233 2.53 16.45 -16.63
CA PRO A 233 1.36 16.79 -15.82
C PRO A 233 0.29 17.60 -16.61
N GLU A 234 0.64 18.15 -17.77
CA GLU A 234 -0.29 18.86 -18.65
C GLU A 234 -1.25 17.91 -19.39
N LYS A 235 -0.89 16.62 -19.51
CA LYS A 235 -1.68 15.63 -20.22
C LYS A 235 -2.35 14.65 -19.26
N ARG A 236 -3.68 14.75 -19.17
CA ARG A 236 -4.47 13.78 -18.41
C ARG A 236 -4.40 12.39 -19.05
N LYS A 237 -4.02 11.37 -18.28
CA LYS A 237 -3.98 9.95 -18.71
C LYS A 237 -5.36 9.31 -18.69
N SER A 238 -6.11 9.55 -17.61
CA SER A 238 -7.44 8.98 -17.39
C SER A 238 -8.19 9.74 -16.30
N LYS A 239 -9.45 9.37 -16.09
CA LYS A 239 -10.26 9.82 -14.97
C LYS A 239 -11.14 8.69 -14.46
N PHE A 240 -11.43 8.68 -13.18
CA PHE A 240 -12.38 7.77 -12.54
C PHE A 240 -13.26 8.56 -11.55
N GLY A 241 -14.32 7.95 -11.09
CA GLY A 241 -15.20 8.63 -10.13
C GLY A 241 -16.62 8.09 -10.14
N TYR A 242 -17.57 8.96 -9.84
CA TYR A 242 -18.97 8.62 -9.70
C TYR A 242 -19.83 9.25 -10.79
N ILE A 243 -20.77 8.48 -11.34
CA ILE A 243 -21.86 8.96 -12.19
C ILE A 243 -23.15 8.41 -11.59
N ASN A 244 -24.11 9.29 -11.30
CA ASN A 244 -25.39 8.93 -10.70
C ASN A 244 -25.24 8.07 -9.43
N GLY A 245 -24.23 8.38 -8.60
CA GLY A 245 -23.95 7.66 -7.37
C GLY A 245 -23.22 6.31 -7.53
N GLN A 246 -22.98 5.86 -8.76
CA GLN A 246 -22.24 4.62 -9.05
C GLN A 246 -20.78 4.92 -9.36
N PHE A 247 -19.87 4.13 -8.76
CA PHE A 247 -18.44 4.25 -8.98
C PHE A 247 -17.99 3.55 -10.27
N TYR A 248 -17.20 4.26 -11.07
CA TYR A 248 -16.54 3.74 -12.28
C TYR A 248 -15.05 3.91 -12.17
N SER A 249 -14.31 2.83 -12.37
CA SER A 249 -12.82 2.83 -12.33
C SER A 249 -12.20 3.51 -13.55
N HIS A 250 -12.99 3.78 -14.59
CA HIS A 250 -12.60 4.46 -15.81
C HIS A 250 -13.81 5.19 -16.39
N LEU A 251 -13.71 6.50 -16.61
CA LEU A 251 -14.83 7.32 -17.09
C LEU A 251 -14.77 7.62 -18.59
N GLU A 252 -13.66 7.29 -19.24
CA GLU A 252 -13.47 7.49 -20.69
C GLU A 252 -13.82 6.21 -21.43
N GLY A 253 -14.70 6.29 -22.44
CA GLY A 253 -15.13 5.13 -23.22
C GLY A 253 -16.10 4.22 -22.47
N GLN A 254 -16.96 4.78 -21.63
CA GLN A 254 -17.98 4.01 -20.92
C GLN A 254 -18.89 3.26 -21.90
N SER A 255 -18.98 1.96 -21.67
CA SER A 255 -20.06 1.15 -22.17
C SER A 255 -20.75 0.56 -20.94
N ASP A 256 -22.04 0.84 -20.77
CA ASP A 256 -22.88 0.23 -19.74
C ASP A 256 -22.88 -1.30 -19.83
N ASN A 257 -22.45 -1.83 -20.98
CA ASN A 257 -22.32 -3.25 -21.26
C ASN A 257 -21.26 -3.98 -20.41
N PHE A 258 -20.32 -3.25 -19.77
CA PHE A 258 -19.29 -3.86 -18.91
C PHE A 258 -19.59 -3.76 -17.42
N ASN A 259 -20.75 -3.21 -17.05
CA ASN A 259 -21.16 -3.09 -15.68
C ASN A 259 -22.17 -4.19 -15.35
N GLY A 260 -21.88 -5.02 -14.34
CA GLY A 260 -22.75 -6.11 -13.93
C GLY A 260 -22.00 -7.26 -13.28
N TYR A 261 -22.67 -8.39 -13.16
CA TYR A 261 -22.08 -9.63 -12.65
C TYR A 261 -21.17 -10.27 -13.70
N CYS A 262 -19.91 -10.55 -13.29
CA CYS A 262 -19.02 -11.38 -14.09
C CYS A 262 -19.51 -12.83 -14.05
N CYS A 263 -19.64 -13.47 -15.23
CA CYS A 263 -19.99 -14.89 -15.31
C CYS A 263 -18.83 -15.81 -14.88
N PHE A 264 -17.62 -15.28 -14.72
CA PHE A 264 -16.46 -16.02 -14.25
C PHE A 264 -16.28 -15.81 -12.75
N GLU A 265 -16.04 -16.90 -12.02
CA GLU A 265 -15.68 -16.85 -10.62
C GLU A 265 -14.18 -16.62 -10.48
N TRP A 266 -13.79 -15.53 -9.79
CA TRP A 266 -12.40 -15.32 -9.43
C TRP A 266 -12.05 -16.16 -8.20
N ARG A 267 -10.93 -16.89 -8.28
CA ARG A 267 -10.38 -17.64 -7.15
C ARG A 267 -8.92 -17.31 -6.97
N GLN A 268 -8.49 -17.25 -5.71
CA GLN A 268 -7.07 -17.13 -5.38
C GLN A 268 -6.35 -18.41 -5.84
N GLY A 269 -5.14 -18.26 -6.37
CA GLY A 269 -4.26 -19.39 -6.64
C GLY A 269 -3.77 -20.05 -5.36
N VAL A 270 -3.23 -21.25 -5.50
CA VAL A 270 -2.71 -22.05 -4.39
C VAL A 270 -1.61 -21.32 -3.64
N LYS A 271 -1.72 -21.26 -2.32
CA LYS A 271 -0.71 -20.69 -1.41
C LYS A 271 -0.16 -21.79 -0.50
N HIS A 272 1.15 -22.00 -0.50
CA HIS A 272 1.82 -23.00 0.33
C HIS A 272 3.06 -22.47 1.09
N ASP A 273 3.60 -21.32 0.69
CA ASP A 273 4.75 -20.61 1.28
C ASP A 273 6.01 -21.52 1.51
N CYS A 274 6.13 -22.61 0.74
CA CYS A 274 7.24 -23.55 0.82
C CYS A 274 7.65 -24.01 -0.60
N SER A 275 7.92 -23.04 -1.50
CA SER A 275 8.11 -23.30 -2.94
C SER A 275 9.25 -24.25 -3.26
N LYS A 276 10.34 -24.21 -2.49
CA LYS A 276 11.49 -25.10 -2.73
C LYS A 276 11.20 -26.57 -2.46
N ILE A 277 10.15 -26.89 -1.70
CA ILE A 277 9.73 -28.26 -1.37
C ILE A 277 8.50 -28.65 -2.15
N MET A 278 7.48 -27.77 -2.19
CA MET A 278 6.17 -28.08 -2.76
C MET A 278 6.12 -27.98 -4.29
N GLU A 279 6.99 -27.14 -4.88
CA GLU A 279 7.04 -26.98 -6.33
C GLU A 279 8.12 -27.85 -6.94
N LEU A 280 7.73 -28.60 -7.95
CA LEU A 280 8.58 -29.57 -8.61
C LEU A 280 8.79 -29.20 -10.07
N SER A 281 9.90 -29.64 -10.63
CA SER A 281 10.15 -29.70 -12.06
C SER A 281 10.43 -31.16 -12.47
N VAL A 282 10.20 -31.49 -13.73
CA VAL A 282 10.54 -32.82 -14.25
C VAL A 282 11.79 -32.71 -15.10
N LYS A 283 12.78 -33.56 -14.83
CA LYS A 283 13.98 -33.74 -15.63
C LYS A 283 14.25 -35.23 -15.81
N ASP A 284 14.36 -35.66 -17.03
CA ASP A 284 14.58 -37.09 -17.41
C ASP A 284 13.54 -38.05 -16.77
N GLY A 285 12.27 -37.60 -16.69
CA GLY A 285 11.18 -38.38 -16.08
C GLY A 285 11.19 -38.40 -14.54
N ILE A 286 12.08 -37.69 -13.89
CA ILE A 286 12.21 -37.67 -12.42
C ILE A 286 11.81 -36.29 -11.89
N PHE A 287 10.98 -36.27 -10.82
CA PHE A 287 10.66 -35.03 -10.12
C PHE A 287 11.88 -34.48 -9.36
N LYS A 288 12.11 -33.17 -9.50
CA LYS A 288 13.13 -32.43 -8.78
C LYS A 288 12.51 -31.26 -8.04
N ASN A 289 12.90 -31.09 -6.79
CA ASN A 289 12.49 -29.95 -5.95
C ASN A 289 13.27 -28.67 -6.28
N GLY A 290 12.97 -27.57 -5.58
CA GLY A 290 13.66 -26.29 -5.78
C GLY A 290 15.14 -26.25 -5.36
N PHE A 291 15.66 -27.33 -4.76
CA PHE A 291 17.09 -27.54 -4.48
C PHE A 291 17.76 -28.41 -5.55
N GLN A 292 17.05 -28.81 -6.61
CA GLN A 292 17.50 -29.73 -7.66
C GLN A 292 17.74 -31.18 -7.17
N GLU A 293 17.21 -31.53 -6.00
CA GLU A 293 17.25 -32.90 -5.46
C GLU A 293 16.16 -33.74 -6.14
N SER A 294 16.49 -35.01 -6.41
CA SER A 294 15.49 -35.96 -6.93
C SER A 294 14.50 -36.32 -5.81
N VAL A 295 13.22 -36.29 -6.16
CA VAL A 295 12.11 -36.54 -5.22
C VAL A 295 11.33 -37.78 -5.67
N LEU A 296 11.21 -38.74 -4.76
CA LEU A 296 10.40 -39.93 -4.98
C LEU A 296 9.06 -39.75 -4.25
N ILE A 297 8.00 -39.53 -5.00
CA ILE A 297 6.64 -39.31 -4.49
C ILE A 297 5.61 -39.99 -5.39
N GLU A 298 4.38 -40.09 -4.92
CA GLU A 298 3.27 -40.62 -5.70
C GLU A 298 2.75 -39.58 -6.71
N ASP A 299 2.51 -40.00 -7.95
CA ASP A 299 2.01 -39.11 -9.02
C ASP A 299 0.58 -38.62 -8.74
N THR A 300 -0.19 -39.36 -7.95
CA THR A 300 -1.60 -39.07 -7.63
C THR A 300 -1.81 -37.75 -6.87
N ILE A 301 -0.75 -37.23 -6.24
CA ILE A 301 -0.80 -36.02 -5.43
C ILE A 301 -0.11 -34.81 -6.12
N VAL A 302 0.42 -35.02 -7.31
CA VAL A 302 1.17 -34.01 -8.08
C VAL A 302 0.31 -33.44 -9.21
N TYR A 303 0.19 -32.14 -9.26
CA TYR A 303 -0.62 -31.43 -10.25
C TYR A 303 0.22 -30.41 -11.03
N PRO A 304 -0.10 -30.17 -12.31
CA PRO A 304 0.54 -29.09 -13.07
C PRO A 304 0.35 -27.72 -12.40
N LEU A 305 1.41 -26.94 -12.30
CA LEU A 305 1.40 -25.59 -11.72
C LEU A 305 1.59 -24.54 -12.81
N ILE A 306 0.63 -23.63 -12.92
CA ILE A 306 0.74 -22.45 -13.79
C ILE A 306 1.03 -21.23 -12.93
N LYS A 307 2.08 -20.48 -13.29
CA LYS A 307 2.43 -19.20 -12.67
C LYS A 307 2.22 -18.05 -13.66
N SER A 308 2.00 -16.82 -13.15
CA SER A 308 1.81 -15.63 -13.99
C SER A 308 2.92 -15.44 -15.04
N SER A 309 4.16 -15.76 -14.71
CA SER A 309 5.30 -15.71 -15.63
C SER A 309 5.20 -16.67 -16.83
N MET A 310 4.30 -17.65 -16.80
CA MET A 310 4.09 -18.62 -17.87
C MET A 310 3.05 -18.14 -18.91
N PHE A 311 2.26 -17.11 -18.59
CA PHE A 311 1.27 -16.53 -19.50
C PHE A 311 1.94 -15.65 -20.59
N LYS A 312 2.73 -16.27 -21.44
CA LYS A 312 3.38 -15.63 -22.59
C LYS A 312 2.64 -15.85 -23.91
N ALA A 313 1.64 -16.73 -23.90
CA ALA A 313 0.81 -17.08 -25.04
C ALA A 313 -0.65 -17.31 -24.56
N PRO A 314 -1.65 -17.14 -25.46
CA PRO A 314 -3.06 -17.38 -25.13
C PRO A 314 -3.37 -18.82 -24.70
N ILE A 315 -2.59 -19.78 -25.17
CA ILE A 315 -2.75 -21.20 -24.87
C ILE A 315 -1.42 -21.76 -24.37
N ILE A 316 -1.45 -22.47 -23.24
CA ILE A 316 -0.30 -23.16 -22.67
C ILE A 316 -0.49 -24.64 -22.89
N HIS A 317 0.36 -25.25 -23.72
CA HIS A 317 0.30 -26.67 -24.05
C HIS A 317 1.19 -27.53 -23.15
N ASN A 318 2.29 -26.99 -22.64
CA ASN A 318 3.28 -27.74 -21.88
C ASN A 318 3.47 -27.16 -20.48
N PHE A 319 3.51 -28.02 -19.50
CA PHE A 319 3.76 -27.67 -18.11
C PHE A 319 5.21 -27.97 -17.76
N SER A 320 5.93 -26.97 -17.26
CA SER A 320 7.31 -27.11 -16.80
C SER A 320 7.43 -27.19 -15.28
N LYS A 321 6.32 -26.91 -14.58
CA LYS A 321 6.23 -26.95 -13.11
C LYS A 321 5.02 -27.72 -12.65
N TYR A 322 5.20 -28.29 -11.46
CA TYR A 322 4.19 -29.09 -10.77
C TYR A 322 4.15 -28.66 -9.30
N VAL A 323 3.08 -29.00 -8.61
CA VAL A 323 2.89 -28.73 -7.19
C VAL A 323 2.32 -29.96 -6.50
N ILE A 324 2.83 -30.24 -5.30
CA ILE A 324 2.26 -31.25 -4.42
C ILE A 324 1.00 -30.68 -3.78
N VAL A 325 -0.16 -31.34 -3.92
CA VAL A 325 -1.45 -30.92 -3.35
C VAL A 325 -1.80 -31.83 -2.19
N THR A 326 -1.67 -31.32 -0.98
CA THR A 326 -1.80 -32.09 0.27
C THR A 326 -3.23 -32.17 0.81
N GLN A 327 -4.15 -31.35 0.27
CA GLN A 327 -5.51 -31.21 0.79
C GLN A 327 -6.51 -30.98 -0.35
N LYS A 328 -7.74 -31.45 -0.16
CA LYS A 328 -8.89 -31.15 -1.03
C LYS A 328 -9.72 -29.97 -0.49
N LYS A 329 -9.66 -29.74 0.82
CA LYS A 329 -10.37 -28.66 1.51
C LYS A 329 -9.41 -27.87 2.39
N ILE A 330 -9.64 -26.56 2.52
CA ILE A 330 -8.86 -25.70 3.41
C ILE A 330 -8.97 -26.21 4.85
N ARG A 331 -7.82 -26.34 5.54
CA ARG A 331 -7.68 -26.86 6.91
C ARG A 331 -8.06 -28.31 7.10
N GLU A 332 -8.18 -29.08 6.03
CA GLU A 332 -8.28 -30.53 6.13
C GLU A 332 -7.02 -31.08 6.79
N ASP A 333 -7.19 -32.10 7.65
CA ASP A 333 -6.06 -32.76 8.27
C ASP A 333 -5.17 -33.44 7.22
N THR A 334 -3.86 -33.26 7.34
CA THR A 334 -2.87 -33.81 6.41
C THR A 334 -2.29 -35.16 6.86
N GLU A 335 -2.70 -35.70 8.02
CA GLU A 335 -2.23 -36.99 8.53
C GLU A 335 -2.66 -38.18 7.67
N HIS A 336 -3.76 -38.04 6.91
CA HIS A 336 -4.20 -39.08 5.96
C HIS A 336 -3.15 -39.39 4.90
N LEU A 337 -2.27 -38.44 4.55
CA LEU A 337 -1.17 -38.63 3.60
C LEU A 337 -0.23 -39.78 3.99
N LYS A 338 -0.12 -40.05 5.29
CA LYS A 338 0.72 -41.13 5.81
C LYS A 338 0.31 -42.50 5.26
N ASN A 339 -0.99 -42.70 5.11
CA ASN A 339 -1.55 -43.94 4.61
C ASN A 339 -1.78 -43.94 3.09
N ASP A 340 -2.23 -42.79 2.56
CA ASP A 340 -2.65 -42.67 1.15
C ASP A 340 -1.46 -42.52 0.21
N VAL A 341 -0.40 -41.80 0.64
CA VAL A 341 0.78 -41.47 -0.16
C VAL A 341 2.05 -41.48 0.69
N PRO A 342 2.50 -42.64 1.17
CA PRO A 342 3.56 -42.80 2.16
C PRO A 342 4.92 -42.23 1.73
N LYS A 343 5.28 -42.31 0.45
CA LYS A 343 6.54 -41.71 -0.05
C LYS A 343 6.50 -40.20 0.01
N THR A 344 5.37 -39.60 -0.34
CA THR A 344 5.16 -38.16 -0.22
C THR A 344 5.17 -37.74 1.24
N TRP A 345 4.53 -38.50 2.12
CA TRP A 345 4.56 -38.24 3.57
C TRP A 345 6.00 -38.23 4.10
N GLU A 346 6.79 -39.23 3.75
CA GLU A 346 8.21 -39.29 4.13
C GLU A 346 8.99 -38.08 3.63
N TYR A 347 8.82 -37.71 2.35
CA TYR A 347 9.46 -36.54 1.76
C TYR A 347 9.10 -35.24 2.48
N LEU A 348 7.81 -35.02 2.78
CA LEU A 348 7.34 -33.82 3.48
C LEU A 348 7.83 -33.80 4.94
N SER A 349 7.81 -34.96 5.63
CA SER A 349 8.28 -35.10 7.02
C SER A 349 9.77 -34.81 7.13
N ASN A 350 10.59 -35.27 6.19
CA ASN A 350 12.03 -34.95 6.13
C ASN A 350 12.30 -33.44 5.94
N ASN A 351 11.30 -32.67 5.52
CA ASN A 351 11.36 -31.24 5.34
C ASN A 351 10.51 -30.44 6.33
N GLU A 352 10.02 -31.06 7.40
CA GLU A 352 9.09 -30.48 8.39
C GLU A 352 9.51 -29.12 8.92
N GLU A 353 10.80 -28.95 9.26
CA GLU A 353 11.34 -27.70 9.78
C GLU A 353 11.15 -26.52 8.82
N LYS A 354 11.12 -26.76 7.51
CA LYS A 354 10.89 -25.70 6.53
C LYS A 354 9.41 -25.26 6.51
N PHE A 355 8.49 -26.16 6.80
CA PHE A 355 7.06 -25.83 6.95
C PHE A 355 6.79 -25.07 8.24
N LYS A 356 7.44 -25.43 9.36
CA LYS A 356 7.34 -24.71 10.63
C LYS A 356 7.85 -23.26 10.54
N ARG A 357 8.80 -22.98 9.64
CA ARG A 357 9.36 -21.64 9.41
C ARG A 357 8.51 -20.75 8.52
N ARG A 358 7.32 -21.19 8.06
CA ARG A 358 6.42 -20.34 7.27
C ARG A 358 5.92 -19.16 8.11
N LYS A 359 6.08 -17.94 7.58
CA LYS A 359 5.84 -16.69 8.33
C LYS A 359 4.40 -16.20 8.33
N SER A 360 3.57 -16.67 7.37
CA SER A 360 2.20 -16.18 7.23
C SER A 360 1.32 -16.72 8.34
N SER A 361 0.55 -15.83 8.98
CA SER A 361 -0.38 -16.17 10.06
C SER A 361 -1.48 -17.17 9.66
N ILE A 362 -1.72 -17.35 8.36
CA ILE A 362 -2.71 -18.31 7.85
C ILE A 362 -2.39 -19.76 8.27
N TYR A 363 -1.10 -20.05 8.53
CA TYR A 363 -0.63 -21.36 8.95
C TYR A 363 -0.67 -21.59 10.47
N HIS A 364 -0.98 -20.55 11.27
CA HIS A 364 -1.11 -20.70 12.71
C HIS A 364 -2.33 -21.57 13.04
N GLY A 365 -2.11 -22.67 13.74
CA GLY A 365 -3.15 -23.65 14.08
C GLY A 365 -3.69 -24.47 12.89
N ALA A 366 -3.04 -24.39 11.73
CA ALA A 366 -3.35 -25.25 10.59
C ALA A 366 -2.49 -26.52 10.61
N PRO A 367 -2.93 -27.63 9.96
CA PRO A 367 -2.11 -28.83 9.79
C PRO A 367 -0.75 -28.51 9.15
N LEU A 368 0.29 -29.26 9.52
CA LEU A 368 1.67 -28.91 9.19
C LEU A 368 1.93 -28.75 7.68
N PHE A 369 1.40 -29.63 6.86
CA PHE A 369 1.60 -29.61 5.40
C PHE A 369 0.47 -28.92 4.65
N SER A 370 -0.35 -28.10 5.33
CA SER A 370 -1.51 -27.44 4.74
C SER A 370 -1.16 -26.41 3.67
N MET A 371 -2.11 -26.25 2.75
CA MET A 371 -2.15 -25.27 1.67
C MET A 371 -3.43 -24.42 1.78
N PHE A 372 -3.47 -23.27 1.09
CA PHE A 372 -4.60 -22.34 1.06
C PHE A 372 -4.84 -21.81 -0.35
#